data_2bcb4ac7fe6d319bfd5d1815ea4863ce
#
_entry.id   2bcb4ac7fe6d319bfd5d1815ea4863ce
#
_cell.length_a   1.000
_cell.length_b   1.000
_cell.length_c   1.000
_cell.angle_alpha   90.00
_cell.angle_beta   90.00
_cell.angle_gamma   90.00
#
_symmetry.space_group_name_H-M   'P 1'
#
loop_
_entity.id
_entity.type
_entity.pdbx_description
1 polymer ?
#
loop_
_entity_poly.entity_id
_entity_poly.type
_entity_poly.pdbx_seq_one_letter_code
_entity_poly.pdbx_strand_id
1 'polypeptide(L)'
;MRKIVFLLTALCLSMSAWSQDGLVYWSQADGYKFDFDLDGTVDFSLPTQTTDKAISQVFVFDANGDGYFDLCELDLNDNLINWIFYYNDGNNNFVDPQTVIYGMSEGDKKLAGDFNGDGIGDVGIRRDNEFGLWWLITFQAMAPDVNQQFGISDKDLLVAGDMNGDGQDDIVCYDKGSWLCSFTPSDTEYKTPDFVSKDVRVTFGTSYDIPVLCDVDGDGYADMGLCSVDDEEVSFNLHSATKTANNGYSSDNGRGTFDKVVLMPSGINPTCVCAVKSKGTTGIESEHAVANVSVYPTLVRAGDSFTVKGNDVTKVKIYGMMGQLVKEIDTDGSMSTVVVSVDGWAQGTYFVCCESEGAVSSSKLIVQ
;
A
#
# COMPACT_ATOMS: atom_id res chain seq x y z
N MET A 1 9.21 -2.51 -58.35
CA MET A 1 9.17 -1.72 -57.07
C MET A 1 8.73 -2.66 -55.98
N ARG A 2 9.67 -3.15 -55.18
CA ARG A 2 9.39 -4.02 -54.04
C ARG A 2 9.05 -3.12 -52.82
N LYS A 3 7.83 -3.25 -52.31
CA LYS A 3 7.44 -2.62 -51.06
C LYS A 3 8.06 -3.43 -49.88
N ILE A 4 8.97 -2.83 -49.17
CA ILE A 4 9.50 -3.35 -47.90
C ILE A 4 8.45 -3.02 -46.84
N VAL A 5 7.83 -4.05 -46.31
CA VAL A 5 6.96 -3.94 -45.13
C VAL A 5 7.86 -4.07 -43.92
N PHE A 6 8.05 -2.98 -43.20
CA PHE A 6 8.67 -3.01 -41.85
C PHE A 6 7.66 -3.61 -40.89
N LEU A 7 7.93 -4.85 -40.47
CA LEU A 7 7.23 -5.47 -39.36
C LEU A 7 7.83 -4.91 -38.06
N LEU A 8 7.14 -3.95 -37.45
CA LEU A 8 7.46 -3.48 -36.11
C LEU A 8 6.93 -4.53 -35.14
N THR A 9 7.77 -5.46 -34.72
CA THR A 9 7.50 -6.31 -33.56
C THR A 9 7.62 -5.45 -32.32
N ALA A 10 6.48 -4.94 -31.83
CA ALA A 10 6.40 -4.41 -30.48
C ALA A 10 6.57 -5.58 -29.52
N LEU A 11 7.76 -5.71 -28.96
CA LEU A 11 8.03 -6.58 -27.83
C LEU A 11 7.35 -5.91 -26.62
N CYS A 12 6.09 -6.28 -26.34
CA CYS A 12 5.48 -5.98 -25.07
C CYS A 12 6.19 -6.82 -24.00
N LEU A 13 7.26 -6.31 -23.46
CA LEU A 13 7.68 -6.67 -22.13
C LEU A 13 6.54 -6.22 -21.22
N SER A 14 5.79 -7.15 -20.66
CA SER A 14 4.95 -6.91 -19.52
C SER A 14 5.89 -6.67 -18.32
N MET A 15 6.43 -5.46 -18.23
CA MET A 15 6.87 -4.96 -16.96
C MET A 15 5.57 -4.80 -16.16
N SER A 16 5.41 -5.57 -15.10
CA SER A 16 4.55 -5.15 -14.00
C SER A 16 5.06 -3.76 -13.65
N ALA A 17 4.37 -2.71 -14.09
CA ALA A 17 4.66 -1.38 -13.64
C ALA A 17 4.26 -1.36 -12.17
N TRP A 18 5.22 -1.50 -11.29
CA TRP A 18 5.06 -1.13 -9.90
C TRP A 18 4.76 0.36 -9.93
N SER A 19 3.62 0.72 -9.41
CA SER A 19 3.27 2.13 -9.26
C SER A 19 4.03 2.64 -8.05
N GLN A 20 4.73 3.76 -8.19
CA GLN A 20 5.32 4.42 -7.03
C GLN A 20 4.23 4.75 -6.02
N ASP A 21 4.57 4.73 -4.73
CA ASP A 21 3.69 5.19 -3.68
C ASP A 21 3.65 6.72 -3.65
N GLY A 22 2.51 7.28 -3.21
CA GLY A 22 2.39 8.68 -2.87
C GLY A 22 2.67 8.97 -1.40
N LEU A 23 2.63 10.23 -1.02
CA LEU A 23 2.78 10.69 0.35
C LEU A 23 1.49 11.34 0.86
N VAL A 24 1.21 11.12 2.14
CA VAL A 24 0.14 11.77 2.87
C VAL A 24 0.71 12.55 4.03
N TYR A 25 0.47 13.83 4.05
CA TYR A 25 0.86 14.72 5.13
C TYR A 25 -0.36 15.03 5.98
N TRP A 26 -0.25 14.85 7.29
CA TRP A 26 -1.35 15.09 8.20
C TRP A 26 -0.97 15.96 9.38
N SER A 27 -1.87 16.86 9.75
CA SER A 27 -1.91 17.53 11.03
C SER A 27 -3.36 17.65 11.51
N GLN A 28 -3.56 17.81 12.81
CA GLN A 28 -4.91 18.03 13.36
C GLN A 28 -5.59 19.26 12.75
N ALA A 29 -4.82 20.29 12.40
CA ALA A 29 -5.34 21.56 11.89
C ALA A 29 -5.65 21.50 10.38
N ASP A 30 -4.80 20.82 9.60
CA ASP A 30 -4.89 20.84 8.14
C ASP A 30 -5.63 19.63 7.56
N GLY A 31 -5.83 18.57 8.40
CA GLY A 31 -6.33 17.29 7.93
C GLY A 31 -5.30 16.56 7.07
N TYR A 32 -5.78 15.75 6.15
CA TYR A 32 -4.96 14.96 5.23
C TYR A 32 -4.70 15.73 3.94
N LYS A 33 -3.45 15.73 3.49
CA LYS A 33 -3.00 16.29 2.21
C LYS A 33 -2.25 15.20 1.45
N PHE A 34 -2.83 14.76 0.36
CA PHE A 34 -2.31 13.68 -0.48
C PHE A 34 -1.54 14.27 -1.66
N ASP A 35 -0.36 13.75 -1.90
CA ASP A 35 0.49 13.98 -3.07
C ASP A 35 0.79 12.61 -3.67
N PHE A 36 -0.01 12.18 -4.65
CA PHE A 36 0.07 10.82 -5.21
C PHE A 36 1.19 10.65 -6.24
N ASP A 37 1.58 11.72 -6.91
CA ASP A 37 2.59 11.70 -7.96
C ASP A 37 3.94 12.31 -7.53
N LEU A 38 4.01 12.76 -6.26
CA LEU A 38 5.22 13.29 -5.62
C LEU A 38 5.76 14.55 -6.33
N ASP A 39 4.89 15.37 -6.87
CA ASP A 39 5.26 16.62 -7.56
C ASP A 39 5.34 17.85 -6.64
N GLY A 40 5.00 17.67 -5.36
CA GLY A 40 4.98 18.73 -4.34
C GLY A 40 3.72 19.56 -4.38
N THR A 41 2.66 19.09 -5.03
CA THR A 41 1.33 19.70 -4.99
C THR A 41 0.32 18.79 -4.29
N VAL A 42 -0.76 19.36 -3.79
CA VAL A 42 -1.80 18.59 -3.14
C VAL A 42 -2.82 18.14 -4.19
N ASP A 43 -2.88 16.86 -4.48
CA ASP A 43 -3.86 16.25 -5.39
C ASP A 43 -5.24 16.12 -4.76
N PHE A 44 -5.24 15.72 -3.48
CA PHE A 44 -6.47 15.45 -2.75
C PHE A 44 -6.35 15.89 -1.29
N SER A 45 -7.46 16.35 -0.70
CA SER A 45 -7.50 16.78 0.70
C SER A 45 -8.74 16.26 1.41
N LEU A 46 -8.56 15.83 2.64
CA LEU A 46 -9.63 15.46 3.55
C LEU A 46 -9.45 16.16 4.90
N PRO A 47 -10.52 16.57 5.58
CA PRO A 47 -10.44 16.95 6.97
C PRO A 47 -10.12 15.72 7.83
N THR A 48 -9.60 15.94 9.04
CA THR A 48 -9.61 14.92 10.10
C THR A 48 -11.05 14.44 10.28
N GLN A 49 -11.30 13.14 10.27
CA GLN A 49 -12.66 12.58 10.25
C GLN A 49 -13.30 12.64 11.63
N THR A 50 -12.53 12.38 12.68
CA THR A 50 -12.98 12.54 14.07
C THR A 50 -12.93 14.02 14.46
N THR A 51 -14.09 14.64 14.65
CA THR A 51 -14.19 16.10 14.88
C THR A 51 -14.38 16.49 16.34
N ASP A 52 -14.76 15.55 17.19
CA ASP A 52 -15.07 15.77 18.61
C ASP A 52 -13.93 15.42 19.56
N LYS A 53 -12.78 14.99 19.03
CA LYS A 53 -11.61 14.54 19.78
C LYS A 53 -10.31 15.09 19.20
N ALA A 54 -9.28 15.10 20.03
CA ALA A 54 -7.93 15.39 19.58
C ALA A 54 -7.26 14.10 19.11
N ILE A 55 -6.95 14.03 17.81
CA ILE A 55 -6.26 12.90 17.24
C ILE A 55 -4.75 13.05 17.45
N SER A 56 -4.13 12.00 17.94
CA SER A 56 -2.70 12.00 18.29
C SER A 56 -1.79 11.55 17.17
N GLN A 57 -2.27 10.68 16.31
CA GLN A 57 -1.54 10.07 15.21
C GLN A 57 -2.53 9.48 14.21
N VAL A 58 -2.11 9.35 12.96
CA VAL A 58 -2.89 8.69 11.91
C VAL A 58 -2.05 7.65 11.18
N PHE A 59 -2.74 6.69 10.57
CA PHE A 59 -2.18 5.76 9.59
C PHE A 59 -3.07 5.74 8.35
N VAL A 60 -2.46 5.48 7.20
CA VAL A 60 -3.14 5.34 5.90
C VAL A 60 -2.67 4.04 5.28
N PHE A 61 -3.55 3.07 5.17
CA PHE A 61 -3.25 1.72 4.67
C PHE A 61 -4.53 0.98 4.33
N ASP A 62 -4.46 -0.13 3.62
CA ASP A 62 -5.63 -0.99 3.35
C ASP A 62 -5.92 -1.83 4.59
N ALA A 63 -6.87 -1.38 5.40
CA ALA A 63 -7.19 -2.00 6.69
C ALA A 63 -8.20 -3.15 6.57
N ASN A 64 -8.84 -3.32 5.41
CA ASN A 64 -9.88 -4.33 5.19
C ASN A 64 -9.59 -5.30 4.04
N GLY A 65 -8.50 -5.10 3.28
CA GLY A 65 -8.07 -5.96 2.19
C GLY A 65 -8.85 -5.77 0.89
N ASP A 66 -9.49 -4.61 0.68
CA ASP A 66 -10.27 -4.35 -0.53
C ASP A 66 -9.44 -3.67 -1.65
N GLY A 67 -8.19 -3.35 -1.34
CA GLY A 67 -7.22 -2.74 -2.25
C GLY A 67 -7.34 -1.22 -2.32
N TYR A 68 -8.16 -0.57 -1.50
CA TYR A 68 -8.19 0.88 -1.32
C TYR A 68 -7.51 1.26 -0.01
N PHE A 69 -6.93 2.45 0.04
CA PHE A 69 -6.41 2.95 1.30
C PHE A 69 -7.57 3.38 2.20
N ASP A 70 -7.44 3.07 3.48
CA ASP A 70 -8.33 3.49 4.55
C ASP A 70 -7.62 4.48 5.46
N LEU A 71 -8.38 5.16 6.32
CA LEU A 71 -7.84 6.04 7.34
C LEU A 71 -7.99 5.40 8.71
N CYS A 72 -6.93 5.46 9.51
CA CYS A 72 -6.97 5.08 10.91
C CYS A 72 -6.53 6.27 11.77
N GLU A 73 -7.43 6.77 12.61
CA GLU A 73 -7.18 7.90 13.52
C GLU A 73 -7.07 7.40 14.97
N LEU A 74 -6.05 7.84 15.68
CA LEU A 74 -5.81 7.41 17.06
C LEU A 74 -6.27 8.46 18.07
N ASP A 75 -7.28 8.11 18.82
CA ASP A 75 -7.74 8.86 20.00
C ASP A 75 -7.17 8.23 21.28
N LEU A 76 -6.50 9.03 22.10
CA LEU A 76 -5.94 8.62 23.36
C LEU A 76 -6.87 9.05 24.50
N ASN A 77 -7.71 8.14 24.97
CA ASN A 77 -8.69 8.42 26.00
C ASN A 77 -8.63 7.39 27.13
N ASP A 78 -8.79 7.85 28.39
CA ASP A 78 -8.85 7.02 29.58
C ASP A 78 -7.72 5.98 29.72
N ASN A 79 -6.49 6.37 29.37
CA ASN A 79 -5.28 5.53 29.33
C ASN A 79 -5.32 4.40 28.29
N LEU A 80 -6.22 4.45 27.34
CA LEU A 80 -6.33 3.49 26.26
C LEU A 80 -6.11 4.14 24.89
N ILE A 81 -5.76 3.34 23.90
CA ILE A 81 -5.66 3.76 22.50
C ILE A 81 -6.91 3.27 21.79
N ASN A 82 -7.70 4.20 21.28
CA ASN A 82 -8.82 3.91 20.39
C ASN A 82 -8.32 4.06 18.96
N TRP A 83 -8.31 2.99 18.22
CA TRP A 83 -8.03 2.93 16.80
C TRP A 83 -9.36 3.09 16.06
N ILE A 84 -9.56 4.21 15.36
CA ILE A 84 -10.79 4.55 14.68
C ILE A 84 -10.55 4.40 13.19
N PHE A 85 -11.10 3.36 12.59
CA PHE A 85 -10.95 3.05 11.17
C PHE A 85 -12.09 3.66 10.39
N TYR A 86 -11.78 4.34 9.31
CA TYR A 86 -12.70 4.86 8.32
C TYR A 86 -12.40 4.17 6.99
N TYR A 87 -13.28 3.30 6.54
CA TYR A 87 -13.10 2.53 5.32
C TYR A 87 -13.49 3.33 4.09
N ASN A 88 -12.65 3.26 3.06
CA ASN A 88 -12.87 3.90 1.77
C ASN A 88 -13.77 3.03 0.89
N ASP A 89 -14.86 3.58 0.38
CA ASP A 89 -15.78 2.87 -0.51
C ASP A 89 -15.26 2.76 -1.97
N GLY A 90 -14.02 3.14 -2.21
CA GLY A 90 -13.40 3.21 -3.54
C GLY A 90 -13.68 4.49 -4.32
N ASN A 91 -14.47 5.40 -3.75
CA ASN A 91 -14.76 6.73 -4.31
C ASN A 91 -14.28 7.86 -3.40
N ASN A 92 -13.35 7.55 -2.51
CA ASN A 92 -12.85 8.46 -1.47
C ASN A 92 -13.95 8.96 -0.51
N ASN A 93 -15.02 8.17 -0.31
CA ASN A 93 -15.96 8.39 0.78
C ASN A 93 -15.62 7.45 1.93
N PHE A 94 -15.46 8.03 3.11
CA PHE A 94 -15.07 7.35 4.34
C PHE A 94 -16.27 7.29 5.27
N VAL A 95 -16.82 6.09 5.46
CA VAL A 95 -18.11 5.86 6.14
C VAL A 95 -17.99 4.81 7.24
N ASP A 96 -18.98 4.78 8.12
CA ASP A 96 -19.20 3.74 9.13
C ASP A 96 -17.95 3.41 9.98
N PRO A 97 -17.45 4.39 10.77
CA PRO A 97 -16.23 4.19 11.54
C PRO A 97 -16.33 3.00 12.50
N GLN A 98 -15.30 2.17 12.48
CA GLN A 98 -15.12 1.07 13.41
C GLN A 98 -14.06 1.45 14.44
N THR A 99 -14.32 1.18 15.71
CA THR A 99 -13.34 1.47 16.77
C THR A 99 -12.86 0.18 17.42
N VAL A 100 -11.55 0.02 17.45
CA VAL A 100 -10.86 -1.05 18.17
C VAL A 100 -10.07 -0.43 19.31
N ILE A 101 -10.18 -1.01 20.51
CA ILE A 101 -9.41 -0.57 21.67
C ILE A 101 -8.24 -1.53 21.82
N TYR A 102 -7.02 -1.03 21.57
CA TYR A 102 -5.82 -1.83 21.68
C TYR A 102 -4.62 -0.98 22.09
N GLY A 103 -3.96 -1.37 23.19
CA GLY A 103 -2.82 -0.67 23.76
C GLY A 103 -3.17 0.38 24.82
N MET A 104 -2.13 0.90 25.45
CA MET A 104 -2.22 1.93 26.50
C MET A 104 -1.72 3.26 25.95
N SER A 105 -2.44 4.34 26.23
CA SER A 105 -2.10 5.68 25.73
C SER A 105 -0.77 6.19 26.27
N GLU A 106 -0.42 5.84 27.49
CA GLU A 106 0.85 6.22 28.13
C GLU A 106 1.91 5.13 27.89
N GLY A 107 2.96 5.49 27.17
CA GLY A 107 4.15 4.66 26.95
C GLY A 107 4.12 3.75 25.74
N ASP A 108 2.95 3.34 25.22
CA ASP A 108 2.90 2.51 24.03
C ASP A 108 3.14 3.34 22.75
N LYS A 109 4.08 2.90 21.92
CA LYS A 109 4.28 3.38 20.53
C LYS A 109 3.36 2.58 19.63
N LYS A 110 2.88 3.17 18.54
CA LYS A 110 1.88 2.62 17.65
C LYS A 110 2.47 2.38 16.27
N LEU A 111 2.03 1.32 15.61
CA LEU A 111 2.44 0.92 14.27
C LEU A 111 1.27 0.26 13.56
N ALA A 112 1.17 0.43 12.25
CA ALA A 112 0.23 -0.29 11.39
C ALA A 112 0.91 -0.67 10.08
N GLY A 113 0.50 -1.80 9.51
CA GLY A 113 1.04 -2.34 8.26
C GLY A 113 0.53 -3.76 8.03
N ASP A 114 0.76 -4.32 6.87
CA ASP A 114 0.47 -5.73 6.56
C ASP A 114 1.69 -6.60 6.92
N PHE A 115 1.79 -6.99 8.20
CA PHE A 115 2.97 -7.75 8.68
C PHE A 115 2.91 -9.23 8.37
N ASN A 116 1.80 -9.76 7.91
CA ASN A 116 1.64 -11.16 7.58
C ASN A 116 1.47 -11.42 6.06
N GLY A 117 1.34 -10.37 5.24
CA GLY A 117 1.23 -10.42 3.79
C GLY A 117 -0.09 -11.03 3.31
N ASP A 118 -1.17 -10.89 4.09
CA ASP A 118 -2.49 -11.39 3.69
C ASP A 118 -3.33 -10.35 2.93
N GLY A 119 -2.78 -9.14 2.77
CA GLY A 119 -3.41 -8.01 2.10
C GLY A 119 -4.36 -7.21 3.00
N ILE A 120 -4.41 -7.52 4.29
CA ILE A 120 -5.22 -6.80 5.28
C ILE A 120 -4.27 -6.19 6.31
N GLY A 121 -4.40 -4.90 6.54
CA GLY A 121 -3.51 -4.22 7.48
C GLY A 121 -3.71 -4.63 8.93
N ASP A 122 -2.60 -4.79 9.62
CA ASP A 122 -2.50 -5.18 11.03
C ASP A 122 -2.20 -3.96 11.90
N VAL A 123 -2.43 -4.07 13.20
CA VAL A 123 -2.09 -3.05 14.17
C VAL A 123 -1.12 -3.59 15.22
N GLY A 124 -0.17 -2.76 15.60
CA GLY A 124 0.85 -3.10 16.56
C GLY A 124 1.13 -1.99 17.56
N ILE A 125 1.56 -2.39 18.73
CA ILE A 125 2.13 -1.49 19.73
C ILE A 125 3.50 -1.97 20.14
N ARG A 126 4.37 -1.06 20.51
CA ARG A 126 5.59 -1.37 21.21
C ARG A 126 5.54 -0.77 22.61
N ARG A 127 5.67 -1.62 23.60
CA ARG A 127 5.65 -1.24 25.01
C ARG A 127 7.04 -1.23 25.60
N ASP A 128 7.42 -0.11 26.20
CA ASP A 128 8.60 -0.02 27.01
C ASP A 128 8.26 -0.34 28.48
N ASN A 129 9.02 -1.25 29.07
CA ASN A 129 8.91 -1.59 30.47
C ASN A 129 10.30 -1.96 31.05
N GLU A 130 10.36 -2.32 32.34
CA GLU A 130 11.61 -2.70 33.02
C GLU A 130 12.35 -3.91 32.39
N PHE A 131 11.67 -4.68 31.51
CA PHE A 131 12.23 -5.84 30.83
C PHE A 131 12.67 -5.51 29.39
N GLY A 132 12.41 -4.29 28.88
CA GLY A 132 12.83 -3.80 27.58
C GLY A 132 11.66 -3.37 26.69
N LEU A 133 11.95 -3.28 25.39
CA LEU A 133 11.03 -2.79 24.36
C LEU A 133 10.30 -3.98 23.74
N TRP A 134 9.03 -4.13 24.01
CA TRP A 134 8.23 -5.28 23.59
C TRP A 134 7.28 -4.91 22.49
N TRP A 135 7.31 -5.68 21.40
CA TRP A 135 6.36 -5.61 20.30
C TRP A 135 5.16 -6.52 20.53
N LEU A 136 3.98 -5.99 20.34
CA LEU A 136 2.70 -6.68 20.48
C LEU A 136 1.90 -6.38 19.21
N ILE A 137 1.87 -7.31 18.26
CA ILE A 137 1.17 -7.16 16.97
C ILE A 137 -0.03 -8.10 16.96
N THR A 138 -1.14 -7.63 16.43
CA THR A 138 -2.40 -8.35 16.39
C THR A 138 -2.85 -8.51 14.95
N PHE A 139 -2.93 -9.74 14.46
CA PHE A 139 -3.42 -10.10 13.13
C PHE A 139 -4.93 -10.33 13.19
N GLN A 140 -5.73 -9.25 13.00
CA GLN A 140 -7.20 -9.30 13.02
C GLN A 140 -7.83 -9.86 14.31
N ALA A 141 -7.06 -10.16 15.33
CA ALA A 141 -7.50 -10.68 16.60
C ALA A 141 -7.29 -9.66 17.73
N MET A 142 -8.05 -9.78 18.82
CA MET A 142 -7.91 -8.87 19.97
C MET A 142 -6.78 -9.27 20.92
N ALA A 143 -6.04 -10.32 20.62
CA ALA A 143 -4.89 -10.79 21.38
C ALA A 143 -3.62 -10.71 20.54
N PRO A 144 -2.47 -10.33 21.08
CA PRO A 144 -1.24 -10.23 20.31
C PRO A 144 -0.78 -11.62 19.85
N ASP A 145 -0.53 -11.75 18.56
CA ASP A 145 0.07 -12.92 17.93
C ASP A 145 1.60 -12.86 17.96
N VAL A 146 2.16 -11.65 18.03
CA VAL A 146 3.59 -11.40 18.20
C VAL A 146 3.84 -10.80 19.57
N ASN A 147 4.81 -11.36 20.29
CA ASN A 147 5.27 -10.90 21.59
C ASN A 147 6.81 -11.05 21.64
N GLN A 148 7.53 -10.09 21.11
CA GLN A 148 8.98 -10.13 20.92
C GLN A 148 9.65 -8.83 21.41
N GLN A 149 10.93 -8.90 21.72
CA GLN A 149 11.71 -7.76 22.19
C GLN A 149 12.62 -7.21 21.07
N PHE A 150 12.41 -5.95 20.70
CA PHE A 150 13.20 -5.27 19.67
C PHE A 150 13.10 -3.75 19.77
N GLY A 151 14.15 -3.02 19.41
CA GLY A 151 14.16 -1.55 19.31
C GLY A 151 15.54 -0.96 19.63
N ILE A 152 15.64 0.36 19.49
CA ILE A 152 16.85 1.15 19.80
C ILE A 152 16.73 1.80 21.17
N SER A 153 15.63 2.52 21.42
CA SER A 153 15.39 3.27 22.63
C SER A 153 13.88 3.44 22.92
N ASP A 154 13.54 3.95 24.10
CA ASP A 154 12.17 4.36 24.45
C ASP A 154 11.65 5.55 23.61
N LYS A 155 12.53 6.21 22.85
CA LYS A 155 12.23 7.40 22.05
C LYS A 155 12.11 7.13 20.56
N ASP A 156 12.24 5.88 20.14
CA ASP A 156 12.12 5.54 18.73
C ASP A 156 10.80 6.03 18.16
N LEU A 157 10.84 6.52 16.91
CA LEU A 157 9.70 6.62 16.03
C LEU A 157 9.61 5.31 15.23
N LEU A 158 8.40 4.86 14.97
CA LEU A 158 8.15 3.58 14.34
C LEU A 158 7.50 3.80 12.99
N VAL A 159 8.01 3.09 11.98
CA VAL A 159 7.45 3.06 10.63
C VAL A 159 7.46 1.63 10.10
N ALA A 160 6.53 1.33 9.20
CA ALA A 160 6.40 0.04 8.54
C ALA A 160 6.40 0.20 7.03
N GLY A 161 6.91 -0.79 6.31
CA GLY A 161 6.92 -0.86 4.85
C GLY A 161 7.72 -2.06 4.39
N ASP A 162 7.42 -2.57 3.20
CA ASP A 162 8.09 -3.71 2.60
C ASP A 162 9.49 -3.32 2.09
N MET A 163 10.51 -3.47 2.93
CA MET A 163 11.89 -3.08 2.62
C MET A 163 12.65 -4.16 1.84
N ASN A 164 12.15 -5.38 1.80
CA ASN A 164 12.81 -6.51 1.17
C ASN A 164 12.11 -7.02 -0.10
N GLY A 165 10.93 -6.47 -0.45
CA GLY A 165 10.17 -6.79 -1.64
C GLY A 165 9.43 -8.12 -1.58
N ASP A 166 9.12 -8.63 -0.38
CA ASP A 166 8.48 -9.93 -0.20
C ASP A 166 6.95 -9.86 -0.05
N GLY A 167 6.39 -8.65 -0.06
CA GLY A 167 4.96 -8.40 0.05
C GLY A 167 4.46 -8.33 1.48
N GLN A 168 5.35 -8.27 2.47
CA GLN A 168 5.02 -8.07 3.88
C GLN A 168 5.69 -6.79 4.38
N ASP A 169 4.98 -6.03 5.20
CA ASP A 169 5.59 -4.86 5.80
C ASP A 169 6.61 -5.26 6.88
N ASP A 170 7.77 -4.63 6.84
CA ASP A 170 8.85 -4.78 7.81
C ASP A 170 8.74 -3.73 8.90
N ILE A 171 9.37 -4.00 10.06
CA ILE A 171 9.32 -3.13 11.21
C ILE A 171 10.62 -2.32 11.33
N VAL A 172 10.47 -1.00 11.35
CA VAL A 172 11.61 -0.09 11.42
C VAL A 172 11.49 0.86 12.61
N CYS A 173 12.58 0.94 13.36
CA CYS A 173 12.79 1.90 14.42
C CYS A 173 13.71 3.02 13.96
N TYR A 174 13.34 4.26 14.22
CA TYR A 174 14.15 5.44 13.96
C TYR A 174 14.37 6.26 15.23
N ASP A 175 15.63 6.51 15.59
CA ASP A 175 15.99 7.43 16.67
C ASP A 175 17.16 8.32 16.25
N LYS A 176 16.89 9.62 16.06
CA LYS A 176 17.89 10.67 15.83
C LYS A 176 18.91 10.36 14.73
N GLY A 177 18.40 9.86 13.62
CA GLY A 177 19.23 9.48 12.48
C GLY A 177 19.74 8.04 12.51
N SER A 178 19.41 7.26 13.52
CA SER A 178 19.69 5.83 13.55
C SER A 178 18.48 5.04 13.10
N TRP A 179 18.64 4.24 12.06
CA TRP A 179 17.63 3.34 11.54
C TRP A 179 17.97 1.90 11.87
N LEU A 180 16.99 1.14 12.30
CA LEU A 180 17.10 -0.28 12.60
C LEU A 180 15.87 -1.00 12.09
N CYS A 181 16.07 -1.90 11.14
CA CYS A 181 15.00 -2.69 10.52
C CYS A 181 15.10 -4.16 10.95
N SER A 182 13.94 -4.79 11.10
CA SER A 182 13.77 -6.23 11.24
C SER A 182 12.79 -6.72 10.18
N PHE A 183 13.28 -7.58 9.27
CA PHE A 183 12.47 -8.12 8.20
C PHE A 183 11.48 -9.15 8.72
N THR A 184 10.31 -9.14 8.13
CA THR A 184 9.31 -10.17 8.31
C THR A 184 9.65 -11.35 7.40
N PRO A 185 9.87 -12.57 7.92
CA PRO A 185 10.28 -13.70 7.07
C PRO A 185 9.11 -14.16 6.20
N SER A 186 9.32 -14.21 4.89
CA SER A 186 8.31 -14.62 3.90
C SER A 186 8.02 -16.14 3.90
N ASP A 187 8.88 -16.96 4.51
CA ASP A 187 8.86 -18.42 4.46
C ASP A 187 8.28 -19.09 5.72
N THR A 188 7.83 -18.32 6.70
CA THR A 188 7.22 -18.85 7.93
C THR A 188 5.71 -19.03 7.77
N GLU A 189 5.18 -20.10 8.35
CA GLU A 189 3.73 -20.39 8.33
C GLU A 189 2.89 -19.28 8.96
N TYR A 190 3.46 -18.55 9.92
CA TYR A 190 2.80 -17.48 10.65
C TYR A 190 3.28 -16.08 10.24
N LYS A 191 4.24 -15.98 9.34
CA LYS A 191 4.74 -14.70 8.80
C LYS A 191 4.91 -13.63 9.88
N THR A 192 5.70 -13.95 10.90
CA THR A 192 5.97 -13.02 12.00
C THR A 192 7.34 -12.35 11.81
N PRO A 193 7.51 -11.08 12.20
CA PRO A 193 8.81 -10.41 12.14
C PRO A 193 9.92 -11.19 12.84
N ASP A 194 11.08 -11.32 12.20
CA ASP A 194 12.27 -11.92 12.80
C ASP A 194 13.07 -10.88 13.59
N PHE A 195 12.72 -10.69 14.83
CA PHE A 195 13.40 -9.73 15.72
C PHE A 195 14.81 -10.19 16.17
N VAL A 196 15.26 -11.35 15.75
CA VAL A 196 16.59 -11.87 16.09
C VAL A 196 17.64 -11.34 15.14
N SER A 197 17.34 -11.27 13.85
CA SER A 197 18.19 -10.66 12.85
C SER A 197 17.88 -9.17 12.71
N LYS A 198 18.93 -8.37 12.68
CA LYS A 198 18.87 -6.92 12.43
C LYS A 198 19.35 -6.71 11.02
N ASP A 199 18.41 -6.68 10.09
CA ASP A 199 18.70 -6.81 8.67
C ASP A 199 19.25 -5.54 8.06
N VAL A 200 18.77 -4.40 8.51
CA VAL A 200 19.25 -3.08 8.08
C VAL A 200 19.63 -2.22 9.28
N ARG A 201 20.82 -1.61 9.19
CA ARG A 201 21.27 -0.60 10.13
C ARG A 201 21.98 0.51 9.39
N VAL A 202 21.32 1.64 9.25
CA VAL A 202 21.90 2.83 8.61
C VAL A 202 21.85 4.04 9.52
N THR A 203 22.63 5.06 9.19
CA THR A 203 22.63 6.33 9.91
C THR A 203 22.41 7.45 8.92
N PHE A 204 21.23 8.10 9.01
CA PHE A 204 20.87 9.23 8.16
C PHE A 204 19.71 10.01 8.82
N GLY A 205 19.76 11.34 8.76
CA GLY A 205 18.75 12.21 9.37
C GLY A 205 19.10 12.77 10.75
N THR A 206 18.11 13.40 11.38
CA THR A 206 18.25 14.12 12.64
C THR A 206 17.08 13.86 13.59
N SER A 207 17.13 14.42 14.79
CA SER A 207 16.05 14.28 15.78
C SER A 207 14.80 15.11 15.49
N TYR A 208 14.80 15.90 14.44
CA TYR A 208 13.68 16.79 14.06
C TYR A 208 12.90 16.28 12.85
N ASP A 209 13.44 15.27 12.17
CA ASP A 209 12.84 14.72 10.96
C ASP A 209 11.73 13.71 11.31
N ILE A 210 10.69 13.67 10.49
CA ILE A 210 9.61 12.68 10.58
C ILE A 210 9.94 11.54 9.62
N PRO A 211 10.19 10.31 10.12
CA PRO A 211 10.49 9.18 9.26
C PRO A 211 9.26 8.69 8.51
N VAL A 212 9.46 8.20 7.29
CA VAL A 212 8.47 7.51 6.47
C VAL A 212 9.15 6.42 5.65
N LEU A 213 8.45 5.32 5.39
CA LEU A 213 8.84 4.31 4.40
C LEU A 213 7.87 4.39 3.23
N CYS A 214 8.39 4.45 2.00
CA CYS A 214 7.60 4.68 0.80
C CYS A 214 8.37 4.19 -0.42
N ASP A 215 7.76 3.41 -1.29
CA ASP A 215 8.35 3.02 -2.59
C ASP A 215 8.22 4.19 -3.56
N VAL A 216 9.19 5.13 -3.52
CA VAL A 216 9.11 6.38 -4.30
C VAL A 216 9.64 6.25 -5.73
N ASP A 217 10.25 5.15 -6.10
CA ASP A 217 10.75 4.92 -7.47
C ASP A 217 10.05 3.76 -8.19
N GLY A 218 9.14 3.05 -7.50
CA GLY A 218 8.30 2.01 -8.06
C GLY A 218 9.05 0.70 -8.30
N ASP A 219 10.10 0.41 -7.54
CA ASP A 219 10.89 -0.82 -7.71
C ASP A 219 10.38 -1.98 -6.84
N GLY A 220 9.38 -1.74 -6.00
CA GLY A 220 8.75 -2.72 -5.13
C GLY A 220 9.41 -2.87 -3.77
N TYR A 221 10.35 -2.00 -3.43
CA TYR A 221 11.02 -1.93 -2.13
C TYR A 221 10.75 -0.57 -1.49
N ALA A 222 10.37 -0.57 -0.22
CA ALA A 222 10.17 0.69 0.48
C ALA A 222 11.50 1.43 0.69
N ASP A 223 11.53 2.72 0.34
CA ASP A 223 12.65 3.61 0.54
C ASP A 223 12.57 4.31 1.90
N MET A 224 13.72 4.62 2.49
CA MET A 224 13.80 5.34 3.75
C MET A 224 13.69 6.84 3.53
N GLY A 225 12.59 7.45 3.94
CA GLY A 225 12.32 8.88 3.81
C GLY A 225 12.37 9.64 5.12
N LEU A 226 12.77 10.90 5.05
CA LEU A 226 12.77 11.85 6.16
C LEU A 226 12.11 13.15 5.74
N CYS A 227 10.98 13.46 6.34
CA CYS A 227 10.31 14.74 6.14
C CYS A 227 10.94 15.79 7.05
N SER A 228 11.53 16.82 6.44
CA SER A 228 12.02 18.04 7.09
C SER A 228 11.00 19.15 6.89
N VAL A 229 10.27 19.50 7.93
CA VAL A 229 9.25 20.54 7.86
C VAL A 229 9.88 21.92 7.63
N ASP A 230 11.04 22.17 8.23
CA ASP A 230 11.76 23.44 8.10
C ASP A 230 12.31 23.68 6.66
N ASP A 231 12.66 22.60 5.97
CA ASP A 231 13.19 22.64 4.60
C ASP A 231 12.10 22.46 3.54
N GLU A 232 10.86 22.16 3.94
CA GLU A 232 9.71 21.87 3.08
C GLU A 232 10.01 20.74 2.07
N GLU A 233 10.68 19.66 2.52
CA GLU A 233 11.06 18.54 1.65
C GLU A 233 11.01 17.18 2.38
N VAL A 234 10.92 16.12 1.57
CA VAL A 234 11.16 14.73 2.02
C VAL A 234 12.34 14.16 1.27
N SER A 235 13.37 13.78 2.00
CA SER A 235 14.63 13.28 1.47
C SER A 235 14.74 11.78 1.62
N PHE A 236 15.05 11.04 0.55
CA PHE A 236 15.05 9.58 0.51
C PHE A 236 16.44 8.99 0.30
N ASN A 237 16.70 7.89 1.03
CA ASN A 237 17.74 6.90 0.76
C ASN A 237 17.05 5.73 0.04
N LEU A 238 17.21 5.66 -1.29
CA LEU A 238 16.57 4.65 -2.12
C LEU A 238 17.19 3.27 -1.90
N HIS A 239 16.37 2.25 -1.91
CA HIS A 239 16.83 0.88 -2.09
C HIS A 239 17.53 0.74 -3.47
N SER A 240 18.52 -0.11 -3.56
CA SER A 240 19.15 -0.44 -4.83
C SER A 240 19.80 -1.82 -4.79
N ALA A 241 19.45 -2.67 -5.71
CA ALA A 241 20.04 -4.00 -5.87
C ALA A 241 21.56 -3.99 -6.07
N THR A 242 22.14 -2.84 -6.44
CA THR A 242 23.59 -2.67 -6.59
C THR A 242 24.30 -2.27 -5.31
N LYS A 243 23.58 -1.79 -4.30
CA LYS A 243 24.12 -1.51 -2.97
C LYS A 243 24.23 -2.82 -2.19
N THR A 244 25.45 -3.26 -1.91
CA THR A 244 25.71 -4.56 -1.23
C THR A 244 25.71 -4.47 0.30
N ALA A 245 25.76 -3.27 0.86
CA ALA A 245 25.69 -3.04 2.29
C ALA A 245 24.22 -2.82 2.72
N ASN A 246 23.88 -3.27 3.92
CA ASN A 246 22.57 -3.06 4.53
C ASN A 246 21.38 -3.41 3.60
N ASN A 247 21.46 -4.56 2.94
CA ASN A 247 20.40 -5.10 2.07
C ASN A 247 19.87 -4.09 1.04
N GLY A 248 20.76 -3.35 0.40
CA GLY A 248 20.40 -2.43 -0.67
C GLY A 248 20.33 -0.96 -0.28
N TYR A 249 20.49 -0.61 0.99
CA TYR A 249 20.51 0.79 1.44
C TYR A 249 21.94 1.30 1.69
N SER A 250 22.15 2.60 1.51
CA SER A 250 23.46 3.21 1.79
C SER A 250 23.71 3.28 3.31
N SER A 251 24.86 2.78 3.75
CA SER A 251 25.24 2.84 5.17
C SER A 251 25.74 4.20 5.64
N ASP A 252 26.02 5.12 4.71
CA ASP A 252 26.80 6.33 4.99
C ASP A 252 26.22 7.56 4.25
N ASN A 253 24.91 7.74 4.37
CA ASN A 253 24.27 8.97 3.97
C ASN A 253 24.36 9.96 5.15
N GLY A 254 25.56 10.54 5.33
CA GLY A 254 25.66 11.73 6.16
C GLY A 254 24.73 12.83 5.65
N ARG A 255 24.42 13.85 6.46
CA ARG A 255 23.66 15.01 6.03
C ARG A 255 24.16 15.51 4.68
N GLY A 256 23.30 15.44 3.63
CA GLY A 256 23.53 16.07 2.35
C GLY A 256 23.81 15.16 1.15
N THR A 257 23.64 13.85 1.27
CA THR A 257 23.67 12.92 0.10
C THR A 257 22.43 12.06 0.08
N PHE A 258 21.33 12.63 -0.38
CA PHE A 258 20.10 11.91 -0.61
C PHE A 258 20.05 11.42 -2.06
N ASP A 259 19.45 10.26 -2.28
CA ASP A 259 19.29 9.70 -3.62
C ASP A 259 18.14 10.38 -4.37
N LYS A 260 17.06 10.75 -3.65
CA LYS A 260 15.91 11.47 -4.18
C LYS A 260 15.39 12.48 -3.15
N VAL A 261 14.96 13.63 -3.62
CA VAL A 261 14.30 14.66 -2.81
C VAL A 261 12.96 14.98 -3.46
N VAL A 262 11.90 14.94 -2.67
CA VAL A 262 10.53 15.32 -3.05
C VAL A 262 10.18 16.60 -2.31
N LEU A 263 9.67 17.60 -3.01
CA LEU A 263 9.19 18.81 -2.38
C LEU A 263 7.90 18.52 -1.61
N MET A 264 7.80 19.04 -0.41
CA MET A 264 6.54 19.00 0.34
C MET A 264 5.61 20.09 -0.20
N PRO A 265 4.29 19.84 -0.27
CA PRO A 265 3.34 20.90 -0.63
C PRO A 265 3.46 22.10 0.31
N SER A 266 3.53 23.30 -0.26
CA SER A 266 3.86 24.50 0.50
C SER A 266 2.76 24.90 1.49
N GLY A 267 3.16 25.41 2.64
CA GLY A 267 2.27 25.97 3.66
C GLY A 267 1.57 24.91 4.53
N ILE A 268 1.96 23.64 4.46
CA ILE A 268 1.52 22.60 5.39
C ILE A 268 2.56 22.39 6.50
N ASN A 269 2.07 21.99 7.68
CA ASN A 269 2.93 21.69 8.83
C ASN A 269 2.55 20.33 9.42
N PRO A 270 2.97 19.24 8.78
CA PRO A 270 2.57 17.91 9.18
C PRO A 270 3.16 17.52 10.54
N THR A 271 2.39 16.78 11.31
CA THR A 271 2.85 16.06 12.49
C THR A 271 3.00 14.57 12.26
N CYS A 272 2.49 14.10 11.13
CA CYS A 272 2.59 12.72 10.67
C CYS A 272 2.72 12.69 9.15
N VAL A 273 3.57 11.81 8.63
CA VAL A 273 3.70 11.53 7.19
C VAL A 273 3.56 10.03 7.00
N CYS A 274 2.70 9.63 6.07
CA CYS A 274 2.44 8.24 5.74
C CYS A 274 2.69 8.02 4.24
N ALA A 275 3.12 6.82 3.87
CA ALA A 275 3.01 6.37 2.49
C ALA A 275 1.55 6.03 2.18
N VAL A 276 1.15 6.23 0.95
CA VAL A 276 -0.13 5.75 0.42
C VAL A 276 0.16 4.94 -0.83
N LYS A 277 -0.15 3.66 -0.78
CA LYS A 277 -0.05 2.80 -1.96
C LYS A 277 -1.09 3.27 -2.96
N SER A 278 -0.64 3.82 -4.08
CA SER A 278 -1.53 4.06 -5.18
C SER A 278 -2.00 2.68 -5.66
N LYS A 279 -3.31 2.46 -5.73
CA LYS A 279 -3.83 1.24 -6.35
C LYS A 279 -3.23 1.23 -7.75
N GLY A 280 -2.36 0.25 -8.03
CA GLY A 280 -1.63 0.18 -9.28
C GLY A 280 -2.56 0.39 -10.45
N THR A 281 -2.60 1.59 -10.97
CA THR A 281 -3.16 1.84 -12.27
C THR A 281 -2.20 1.15 -13.22
N THR A 282 -2.54 -0.09 -13.60
CA THR A 282 -1.92 -0.73 -14.76
C THR A 282 -2.02 0.28 -15.88
N GLY A 283 -0.90 0.97 -16.13
CA GLY A 283 -0.64 2.08 -17.02
C GLY A 283 -1.55 2.28 -18.23
N ILE A 284 -2.77 2.65 -17.97
CA ILE A 284 -3.66 3.34 -18.90
C ILE A 284 -4.35 4.39 -18.02
N GLU A 285 -3.88 5.63 -18.10
CA GLU A 285 -4.71 6.76 -17.72
C GLU A 285 -5.96 6.71 -18.58
N SER A 286 -7.02 6.11 -18.07
CA SER A 286 -8.33 6.30 -18.62
C SER A 286 -9.06 7.27 -17.71
N GLU A 287 -9.28 8.48 -18.19
CA GLU A 287 -10.37 9.35 -17.73
C GLU A 287 -11.74 8.68 -17.97
N HIS A 288 -11.82 7.37 -17.76
CA HIS A 288 -13.02 6.62 -18.04
C HIS A 288 -13.63 6.15 -16.74
N ALA A 289 -14.86 6.57 -16.52
CA ALA A 289 -15.72 6.07 -15.47
C ALA A 289 -15.60 4.54 -15.39
N VAL A 290 -15.39 4.00 -14.17
CA VAL A 290 -15.35 2.55 -13.95
C VAL A 290 -16.70 1.99 -14.41
N ALA A 291 -16.70 1.13 -15.41
CA ALA A 291 -17.90 0.47 -15.85
C ALA A 291 -18.44 -0.37 -14.68
N ASN A 292 -19.69 -0.16 -14.31
CA ASN A 292 -20.38 -0.93 -13.27
C ASN A 292 -20.69 -2.35 -13.82
N VAL A 293 -19.64 -3.17 -13.95
CA VAL A 293 -19.70 -4.52 -14.52
C VAL A 293 -19.31 -5.53 -13.45
N SER A 294 -20.13 -6.53 -13.25
CA SER A 294 -19.86 -7.66 -12.35
C SER A 294 -19.73 -8.96 -13.14
N VAL A 295 -18.78 -9.81 -12.73
CA VAL A 295 -18.55 -11.15 -13.29
C VAL A 295 -18.86 -12.19 -12.23
N TYR A 296 -19.76 -13.13 -12.51
CA TYR A 296 -20.12 -14.18 -11.55
C TYR A 296 -20.62 -15.47 -12.23
N PRO A 297 -20.39 -16.63 -11.65
CA PRO A 297 -19.42 -16.87 -10.56
C PRO A 297 -17.99 -16.65 -11.07
N THR A 298 -17.08 -16.26 -10.18
CA THR A 298 -15.65 -16.11 -10.49
C THR A 298 -14.85 -17.41 -10.37
N LEU A 299 -15.50 -18.46 -9.88
CA LEU A 299 -14.99 -19.83 -9.84
C LEU A 299 -15.95 -20.75 -10.59
N VAL A 300 -15.49 -21.35 -11.69
CA VAL A 300 -16.29 -22.22 -12.56
C VAL A 300 -15.57 -23.53 -12.84
N ARG A 301 -16.32 -24.59 -13.12
CA ARG A 301 -15.77 -25.87 -13.58
C ARG A 301 -15.73 -25.94 -15.10
N ALA A 302 -14.86 -26.79 -15.62
CA ALA A 302 -14.83 -27.07 -17.07
C ALA A 302 -16.21 -27.50 -17.57
N GLY A 303 -16.72 -26.82 -18.61
CA GLY A 303 -18.05 -27.04 -19.16
C GLY A 303 -19.16 -26.15 -18.58
N ASP A 304 -18.89 -25.40 -17.52
CA ASP A 304 -19.83 -24.43 -16.97
C ASP A 304 -19.79 -23.08 -17.73
N SER A 305 -20.52 -22.11 -17.23
CA SER A 305 -20.56 -20.75 -17.78
C SER A 305 -20.47 -19.73 -16.64
N PHE A 306 -19.94 -18.56 -16.96
CA PHE A 306 -20.02 -17.39 -16.09
C PHE A 306 -20.80 -16.27 -16.78
N THR A 307 -21.26 -15.32 -16.00
CA THR A 307 -22.07 -14.21 -16.46
C THR A 307 -21.32 -12.90 -16.23
N VAL A 308 -21.27 -12.08 -17.26
CA VAL A 308 -20.89 -10.68 -17.20
C VAL A 308 -22.16 -9.86 -17.14
N LYS A 309 -22.36 -9.05 -16.12
CA LYS A 309 -23.53 -8.18 -15.97
C LYS A 309 -23.07 -6.74 -15.80
N GLY A 310 -23.60 -5.84 -16.61
CA GLY A 310 -23.31 -4.41 -16.56
C GLY A 310 -24.23 -3.64 -17.49
N ASN A 311 -24.24 -2.32 -17.35
CA ASN A 311 -24.96 -1.46 -18.29
C ASN A 311 -24.06 -1.19 -19.49
N ASP A 312 -24.67 -1.18 -20.68
CA ASP A 312 -24.04 -0.74 -21.94
C ASP A 312 -22.68 -1.44 -22.26
N VAL A 313 -22.57 -2.73 -21.90
CA VAL A 313 -21.37 -3.52 -22.23
C VAL A 313 -21.25 -3.65 -23.73
N THR A 314 -20.19 -3.11 -24.30
CA THR A 314 -19.92 -3.12 -25.75
C THR A 314 -18.97 -4.24 -26.16
N LYS A 315 -18.10 -4.66 -25.24
CA LYS A 315 -17.11 -5.70 -25.53
C LYS A 315 -16.69 -6.48 -24.29
N VAL A 316 -16.50 -7.78 -24.44
CA VAL A 316 -15.91 -8.66 -23.40
C VAL A 316 -14.70 -9.38 -24.00
N LYS A 317 -13.52 -9.18 -23.43
CA LYS A 317 -12.28 -9.87 -23.78
C LYS A 317 -11.82 -10.75 -22.64
N ILE A 318 -11.43 -11.96 -22.94
CA ILE A 318 -10.92 -12.89 -21.95
C ILE A 318 -9.48 -13.25 -22.29
N TYR A 319 -8.60 -13.10 -21.33
CA TYR A 319 -7.18 -13.38 -21.46
C TYR A 319 -6.77 -14.50 -20.51
N GLY A 320 -5.86 -15.36 -20.97
CA GLY A 320 -5.18 -16.31 -20.09
C GLY A 320 -4.06 -15.65 -19.29
N MET A 321 -3.49 -16.37 -18.33
CA MET A 321 -2.49 -15.88 -17.39
C MET A 321 -1.20 -15.32 -18.05
N MET A 322 -0.90 -15.73 -19.29
CA MET A 322 0.24 -15.21 -20.07
C MET A 322 -0.16 -14.06 -21.03
N GLY A 323 -1.35 -13.47 -20.85
CA GLY A 323 -1.84 -12.36 -21.66
C GLY A 323 -2.37 -12.75 -23.05
N GLN A 324 -2.44 -14.04 -23.40
CA GLN A 324 -3.00 -14.49 -24.67
C GLN A 324 -4.52 -14.29 -24.66
N LEU A 325 -5.05 -13.69 -25.73
CA LEU A 325 -6.50 -13.57 -25.93
C LEU A 325 -7.11 -14.97 -26.15
N VAL A 326 -8.04 -15.34 -25.28
CA VAL A 326 -8.76 -16.63 -25.31
C VAL A 326 -10.09 -16.49 -26.01
N LYS A 327 -10.79 -15.39 -25.75
CA LYS A 327 -12.12 -15.12 -26.35
C LYS A 327 -12.38 -13.63 -26.41
N GLU A 328 -13.07 -13.20 -27.48
CA GLU A 328 -13.58 -11.84 -27.61
C GLU A 328 -15.06 -11.93 -28.01
N ILE A 329 -15.88 -11.07 -27.43
CA ILE A 329 -17.32 -10.99 -27.67
C ILE A 329 -17.66 -9.52 -27.81
N ASP A 330 -18.10 -9.14 -29.00
CA ASP A 330 -18.68 -7.83 -29.27
C ASP A 330 -20.18 -7.86 -28.98
N THR A 331 -20.70 -6.84 -28.36
CA THR A 331 -22.12 -6.64 -28.12
C THR A 331 -22.57 -5.30 -28.73
N ASP A 332 -23.84 -5.11 -28.90
CA ASP A 332 -24.38 -3.84 -29.45
C ASP A 332 -24.58 -2.73 -28.36
N GLY A 333 -24.07 -2.95 -27.15
CA GLY A 333 -24.23 -2.02 -26.04
C GLY A 333 -25.64 -2.02 -25.40
N SER A 334 -26.59 -2.76 -25.97
CA SER A 334 -27.94 -2.86 -25.41
C SER A 334 -28.10 -3.98 -24.38
N MET A 335 -27.09 -4.85 -24.27
CA MET A 335 -27.12 -6.03 -23.40
C MET A 335 -26.61 -5.69 -22.00
N SER A 336 -27.48 -5.89 -21.00
CA SER A 336 -27.11 -5.82 -19.58
C SER A 336 -26.47 -7.11 -19.04
N THR A 337 -26.44 -8.18 -19.85
CA THR A 337 -25.96 -9.50 -19.41
C THR A 337 -25.38 -10.30 -20.56
N VAL A 338 -24.15 -10.77 -20.43
CA VAL A 338 -23.45 -11.65 -21.37
C VAL A 338 -23.09 -12.95 -20.67
N VAL A 339 -23.53 -14.09 -21.20
CA VAL A 339 -23.19 -15.42 -20.65
C VAL A 339 -22.08 -16.04 -21.49
N VAL A 340 -21.01 -16.47 -20.84
CA VAL A 340 -19.81 -17.02 -21.48
C VAL A 340 -19.57 -18.45 -21.02
N SER A 341 -19.59 -19.40 -21.93
CA SER A 341 -19.20 -20.79 -21.64
C SER A 341 -17.67 -20.92 -21.60
N VAL A 342 -17.18 -21.68 -20.62
CA VAL A 342 -15.77 -22.08 -20.50
C VAL A 342 -15.50 -23.49 -21.06
N ASP A 343 -16.41 -24.01 -21.88
CA ASP A 343 -16.23 -25.32 -22.50
C ASP A 343 -14.96 -25.36 -23.38
N GLY A 344 -14.13 -26.36 -23.17
CA GLY A 344 -12.85 -26.53 -23.85
C GLY A 344 -11.71 -25.66 -23.31
N TRP A 345 -11.93 -24.90 -22.23
CA TRP A 345 -10.85 -24.12 -21.62
C TRP A 345 -10.01 -25.01 -20.67
N ALA A 346 -8.72 -24.71 -20.62
CA ALA A 346 -7.83 -25.38 -19.66
C ALA A 346 -8.12 -24.90 -18.23
N GLN A 347 -7.83 -25.74 -17.26
CA GLN A 347 -7.86 -25.30 -15.85
C GLN A 347 -6.79 -24.20 -15.64
N GLY A 348 -7.17 -23.16 -14.93
CA GLY A 348 -6.27 -22.04 -14.68
C GLY A 348 -6.99 -20.73 -14.36
N THR A 349 -6.18 -19.67 -14.27
CA THR A 349 -6.65 -18.31 -14.05
C THR A 349 -6.81 -17.57 -15.38
N TYR A 350 -7.90 -16.85 -15.50
CA TYR A 350 -8.24 -16.00 -16.64
C TYR A 350 -8.61 -14.60 -16.16
N PHE A 351 -8.45 -13.61 -17.03
CA PHE A 351 -8.86 -12.23 -16.78
C PHE A 351 -9.96 -11.86 -17.77
N VAL A 352 -11.09 -11.44 -17.24
CA VAL A 352 -12.26 -10.99 -18.00
C VAL A 352 -12.25 -9.47 -18.03
N CYS A 353 -11.97 -8.88 -19.19
CA CYS A 353 -11.96 -7.43 -19.41
C CYS A 353 -13.24 -7.03 -20.15
N CYS A 354 -13.95 -6.06 -19.61
CA CYS A 354 -15.23 -5.60 -20.17
C CYS A 354 -15.14 -4.11 -20.50
N GLU A 355 -15.58 -3.75 -21.71
CA GLU A 355 -15.67 -2.36 -22.16
C GLU A 355 -17.15 -1.93 -22.16
N SER A 356 -17.43 -0.75 -21.60
CA SER A 356 -18.76 -0.16 -21.53
C SER A 356 -18.65 1.37 -21.60
N GLU A 357 -19.28 2.01 -22.58
CA GLU A 357 -19.29 3.48 -22.81
C GLU A 357 -17.93 4.18 -22.66
N GLY A 358 -16.84 3.51 -23.11
CA GLY A 358 -15.49 4.06 -22.97
C GLY A 358 -14.81 3.76 -21.63
N ALA A 359 -15.48 3.07 -20.72
CA ALA A 359 -14.92 2.55 -19.48
C ALA A 359 -14.52 1.09 -19.62
N VAL A 360 -13.45 0.66 -18.93
CA VAL A 360 -12.99 -0.73 -18.90
C VAL A 360 -12.99 -1.22 -17.45
N SER A 361 -13.51 -2.43 -17.26
CA SER A 361 -13.38 -3.16 -16.00
C SER A 361 -12.71 -4.49 -16.20
N SER A 362 -12.03 -5.02 -15.20
CA SER A 362 -11.42 -6.35 -15.25
C SER A 362 -11.79 -7.16 -14.01
N SER A 363 -11.97 -8.47 -14.20
CA SER A 363 -12.27 -9.42 -13.13
C SER A 363 -11.47 -10.70 -13.30
N LYS A 364 -11.04 -11.31 -12.21
CA LYS A 364 -10.36 -12.60 -12.20
C LYS A 364 -11.40 -13.73 -12.28
N LEU A 365 -11.16 -14.71 -13.12
CA LEU A 365 -11.95 -15.93 -13.25
C LEU A 365 -11.05 -17.14 -13.07
N ILE A 366 -11.48 -18.11 -12.29
CA ILE A 366 -10.76 -19.38 -12.07
C ILE A 366 -11.58 -20.51 -12.67
N VAL A 367 -10.96 -21.30 -13.57
CA VAL A 367 -11.53 -22.52 -14.16
C VAL A 367 -10.88 -23.74 -13.50
N GLN A 368 -11.70 -24.61 -12.92
CA GLN A 368 -11.28 -25.85 -12.22
C GLN A 368 -11.66 -27.11 -12.99
#